data_3ed3a27b45cae382b1567802e4c9bc3d
#
_entry.id   3ed3a27b45cae382b1567802e4c9bc3d
#
_cell.length_a   1.000
_cell.length_b   1.000
_cell.length_c   1.000
_cell.angle_alpha   90.00
_cell.angle_beta   90.00
_cell.angle_gamma   90.00
#
_symmetry.space_group_name_H-M   'P 1'
#
loop_
_entity.id
_entity.type
_entity.pdbx_description
1 polymer ?
#
loop_
_entity_poly.entity_id
_entity_poly.type
_entity_poly.pdbx_seq_one_letter_code
_entity_poly.pdbx_strand_id
1 'polypeptide(L)'
;MGTASLSGKIDPVVREISTSDVIEALAQGVRDFQAAPWYGILLGGLSAITGIAIVATLQILGMPYLAYPIGAGFALVCPFVAAGLYEVSRRLQTGEPLSAGEIWRKVKSRSEVRWMGFMTVFVLIMWMYQVRLLMALFLGYSGMSATLPAFIHTVLTTT
;
A
#
# COMPACT_ATOMS: atom_id res chain seq x y z
N MET A 1 7.34 11.15 53.43
CA MET A 1 6.37 11.65 52.46
C MET A 1 6.59 10.91 51.16
N GLY A 2 5.79 9.85 50.93
CA GLY A 2 5.90 9.00 49.77
C GLY A 2 5.13 9.61 48.61
N THR A 3 5.80 9.89 47.49
CA THR A 3 5.17 10.23 46.23
C THR A 3 4.61 8.96 45.61
N ALA A 4 3.30 8.75 45.76
CA ALA A 4 2.59 7.71 45.06
C ALA A 4 2.62 8.01 43.54
N SER A 5 3.41 7.25 42.80
CA SER A 5 3.37 7.20 41.34
C SER A 5 2.03 6.65 40.90
N LEU A 6 1.11 7.52 40.51
CA LEU A 6 -0.11 7.14 39.80
C LEU A 6 0.22 6.77 38.37
N SER A 7 0.86 5.61 38.19
CA SER A 7 0.89 4.92 36.90
C SER A 7 -0.51 4.36 36.67
N GLY A 8 -1.43 5.19 36.22
CA GLY A 8 -2.73 4.77 35.76
C GLY A 8 -2.55 3.94 34.50
N LYS A 9 -2.45 2.62 34.65
CA LYS A 9 -2.58 1.67 33.57
C LYS A 9 -3.99 1.86 33.00
N ILE A 10 -4.09 2.53 31.86
CA ILE A 10 -5.37 2.66 31.16
C ILE A 10 -5.64 1.24 30.62
N ASP A 11 -6.49 0.50 31.30
CA ASP A 11 -6.94 -0.79 30.78
C ASP A 11 -7.79 -0.52 29.53
N PRO A 12 -7.40 -1.05 28.38
CA PRO A 12 -8.16 -0.84 27.14
C PRO A 12 -9.54 -1.49 27.29
N VAL A 13 -10.59 -0.70 27.14
CA VAL A 13 -11.96 -1.20 27.09
C VAL A 13 -12.19 -1.83 25.71
N VAL A 14 -12.26 -3.13 25.65
CA VAL A 14 -12.59 -3.88 24.43
C VAL A 14 -14.09 -3.74 24.20
N ARG A 15 -14.49 -3.12 23.08
CA ARG A 15 -15.89 -3.01 22.64
C ARG A 15 -16.15 -4.02 21.54
N GLU A 16 -17.33 -4.61 21.54
CA GLU A 16 -17.82 -5.40 20.42
C GLU A 16 -18.14 -4.46 19.24
N ILE A 17 -17.68 -4.84 18.04
CA ILE A 17 -17.94 -4.08 16.82
C ILE A 17 -19.18 -4.67 16.15
N SER A 18 -20.18 -3.82 15.92
CA SER A 18 -21.39 -4.16 15.20
C SER A 18 -21.27 -3.81 13.70
N THR A 19 -22.17 -4.37 12.88
CA THR A 19 -22.25 -4.02 11.46
C THR A 19 -22.60 -2.55 11.25
N SER A 20 -23.36 -1.93 12.17
CA SER A 20 -23.65 -0.49 12.12
C SER A 20 -22.41 0.36 12.31
N ASP A 21 -21.47 -0.04 13.17
CA ASP A 21 -20.22 0.69 13.39
C ASP A 21 -19.34 0.68 12.13
N VAL A 22 -19.35 -0.43 11.39
CA VAL A 22 -18.64 -0.54 10.11
C VAL A 22 -19.26 0.39 9.05
N ILE A 23 -20.59 0.41 8.95
CA ILE A 23 -21.30 1.29 8.01
C ILE A 23 -21.07 2.76 8.36
N GLU A 24 -21.09 3.10 9.64
CA GLU A 24 -20.82 4.46 10.10
C GLU A 24 -19.37 4.87 9.81
N ALA A 25 -18.39 3.99 10.01
CA ALA A 25 -17.00 4.24 9.67
C ALA A 25 -16.81 4.48 8.15
N LEU A 26 -17.51 3.70 7.31
CA LEU A 26 -17.51 3.93 5.86
C LEU A 26 -18.15 5.27 5.48
N ALA A 27 -19.29 5.59 6.07
CA ALA A 27 -19.95 6.87 5.86
C ALA A 27 -19.08 8.06 6.31
N GLN A 28 -18.34 7.90 7.41
CA GLN A 28 -17.37 8.89 7.86
C GLN A 28 -16.24 9.07 6.84
N GLY A 29 -15.67 7.97 6.32
CA GLY A 29 -14.64 8.03 5.28
C GLY A 29 -15.10 8.76 4.02
N VAL A 30 -16.36 8.57 3.60
CA VAL A 30 -16.95 9.30 2.47
C VAL A 30 -17.07 10.79 2.77
N ARG A 31 -17.52 11.15 3.97
CA ARG A 31 -17.60 12.57 4.41
C ARG A 31 -16.23 13.22 4.44
N ASP A 32 -15.21 12.53 4.97
CA ASP A 32 -13.83 13.03 5.02
C ASP A 32 -13.28 13.23 3.60
N PHE A 33 -13.57 12.30 2.68
CA PHE A 33 -13.18 12.45 1.27
C PHE A 33 -13.89 13.67 0.63
N GLN A 34 -15.17 13.88 0.89
CA GLN A 34 -15.90 15.04 0.37
C GLN A 34 -15.39 16.36 0.95
N ALA A 35 -14.95 16.37 2.20
CA ALA A 35 -14.37 17.54 2.86
C ALA A 35 -12.99 17.92 2.32
N ALA A 36 -12.19 16.93 1.88
CA ALA A 36 -10.85 17.16 1.34
C ALA A 36 -10.54 16.27 0.12
N PRO A 37 -11.32 16.36 -0.99
CA PRO A 37 -11.23 15.45 -2.12
C PRO A 37 -9.85 15.50 -2.81
N TRP A 38 -9.21 16.68 -2.77
CA TRP A 38 -7.93 16.89 -3.42
C TRP A 38 -6.82 15.96 -2.88
N TYR A 39 -6.79 15.70 -1.58
CA TYR A 39 -5.81 14.80 -0.98
C TYR A 39 -6.03 13.35 -1.41
N GLY A 40 -7.30 12.90 -1.46
CA GLY A 40 -7.64 11.57 -1.94
C GLY A 40 -7.31 11.37 -3.41
N ILE A 41 -7.65 12.34 -4.26
CA ILE A 41 -7.36 12.31 -5.70
C ILE A 41 -5.84 12.36 -5.94
N LEU A 42 -5.10 13.19 -5.20
CA LEU A 42 -3.65 13.30 -5.38
C LEU A 42 -2.93 12.01 -4.96
N LEU A 43 -3.24 11.47 -3.79
CA LEU A 43 -2.62 10.24 -3.31
C LEU A 43 -3.05 9.02 -4.15
N GLY A 44 -4.34 8.87 -4.43
CA GLY A 44 -4.86 7.80 -5.26
C GLY A 44 -4.43 7.92 -6.72
N GLY A 45 -4.50 9.13 -7.29
CA GLY A 45 -4.07 9.41 -8.67
C GLY A 45 -2.58 9.17 -8.87
N LEU A 46 -1.74 9.65 -7.95
CA LEU A 46 -0.29 9.39 -8.00
C LEU A 46 0.01 7.89 -7.96
N SER A 47 -0.70 7.15 -7.10
CA SER A 47 -0.56 5.69 -7.02
C SER A 47 -0.98 5.02 -8.32
N ALA A 48 -2.11 5.41 -8.90
CA ALA A 48 -2.60 4.87 -10.18
C ALA A 48 -1.62 5.16 -11.32
N ILE A 49 -1.15 6.40 -11.45
CA ILE A 49 -0.17 6.79 -12.47
C ILE A 49 1.12 5.99 -12.32
N THR A 50 1.61 5.82 -11.09
CA THR A 50 2.81 5.02 -10.82
C THR A 50 2.62 3.57 -11.24
N GLY A 51 1.49 2.96 -10.90
CA GLY A 51 1.16 1.59 -11.30
C GLY A 51 1.10 1.42 -12.82
N ILE A 52 0.42 2.32 -13.53
CA ILE A 52 0.34 2.32 -14.98
C ILE A 52 1.73 2.50 -15.61
N ALA A 53 2.54 3.44 -15.12
CA ALA A 53 3.88 3.70 -15.61
C ALA A 53 4.79 2.47 -15.45
N ILE A 54 4.71 1.77 -14.33
CA ILE A 54 5.45 0.53 -14.09
C ILE A 54 5.06 -0.53 -15.12
N VAL A 55 3.76 -0.81 -15.29
CA VAL A 55 3.28 -1.82 -16.24
C VAL A 55 3.69 -1.46 -17.67
N ALA A 56 3.52 -0.21 -18.08
CA ALA A 56 3.93 0.26 -19.40
C ALA A 56 5.45 0.10 -19.64
N THR A 57 6.27 0.45 -18.64
CA THR A 57 7.72 0.28 -18.73
C THR A 57 8.10 -1.19 -18.89
N LEU A 58 7.48 -2.11 -18.14
CA LEU A 58 7.74 -3.55 -18.26
C LEU A 58 7.37 -4.11 -19.65
N GLN A 59 6.29 -3.59 -20.23
CA GLN A 59 5.92 -3.96 -21.62
C GLN A 59 6.97 -3.49 -22.63
N ILE A 60 7.43 -2.24 -22.51
CA ILE A 60 8.45 -1.67 -23.40
C ILE A 60 9.78 -2.42 -23.27
N LEU A 61 10.16 -2.82 -22.06
CA LEU A 61 11.40 -3.57 -21.79
C LEU A 61 11.31 -5.06 -22.16
N GLY A 62 10.16 -5.55 -22.63
CA GLY A 62 9.96 -6.95 -22.97
C GLY A 62 10.01 -7.89 -21.74
N MET A 63 9.63 -7.36 -20.56
CA MET A 63 9.63 -8.12 -19.29
C MET A 63 8.20 -8.24 -18.70
N PRO A 64 7.18 -8.60 -19.49
CA PRO A 64 5.79 -8.64 -19.02
C PRO A 64 5.56 -9.66 -17.90
N TYR A 65 6.39 -10.67 -17.78
CA TYR A 65 6.33 -11.67 -16.71
C TYR A 65 6.55 -11.05 -15.30
N LEU A 66 7.20 -9.90 -15.22
CA LEU A 66 7.39 -9.18 -13.95
C LEU A 66 6.16 -8.35 -13.55
N ALA A 67 5.19 -8.16 -14.44
CA ALA A 67 4.00 -7.37 -14.14
C ALA A 67 3.20 -7.97 -12.96
N TYR A 68 3.11 -9.30 -12.88
CA TYR A 68 2.43 -9.98 -11.78
C TYR A 68 3.13 -9.78 -10.41
N PRO A 69 4.42 -10.11 -10.24
CA PRO A 69 5.10 -9.91 -8.96
C PRO A 69 5.23 -8.43 -8.57
N ILE A 70 5.42 -7.53 -9.54
CA ILE A 70 5.46 -6.09 -9.25
C ILE A 70 4.07 -5.56 -8.90
N GLY A 71 3.01 -6.03 -9.57
CA GLY A 71 1.63 -5.69 -9.22
C GLY A 71 1.26 -6.15 -7.81
N ALA A 72 1.63 -7.37 -7.43
CA ALA A 72 1.47 -7.87 -6.07
C ALA A 72 2.33 -7.06 -5.06
N GLY A 73 3.56 -6.69 -5.45
CA GLY A 73 4.43 -5.81 -4.66
C GLY A 73 3.87 -4.40 -4.51
N PHE A 74 3.17 -3.90 -5.54
CA PHE A 74 2.50 -2.61 -5.48
C PHE A 74 1.40 -2.59 -4.38
N ALA A 75 0.73 -3.71 -4.13
CA ALA A 75 -0.22 -3.84 -3.03
C ALA A 75 0.44 -3.58 -1.65
N LEU A 76 1.75 -3.85 -1.51
CA LEU A 76 2.51 -3.54 -0.30
C LEU A 76 2.73 -2.03 -0.09
N VAL A 77 2.52 -1.21 -1.12
CA VAL A 77 2.58 0.26 -1.03
C VAL A 77 1.28 0.85 -0.48
N CYS A 78 0.14 0.15 -0.63
CA CYS A 78 -1.17 0.60 -0.15
C CYS A 78 -1.19 1.06 1.32
N PRO A 79 -0.53 0.38 2.29
CA PRO A 79 -0.51 0.83 3.67
C PRO A 79 0.13 2.21 3.86
N PHE A 80 1.09 2.61 3.02
CA PHE A 80 1.71 3.93 3.09
C PHE A 80 0.77 5.03 2.60
N VAL A 81 0.05 4.76 1.51
CA VAL A 81 -1.01 5.65 1.00
C VAL A 81 -2.12 5.77 2.03
N ALA A 82 -2.55 4.66 2.62
CA ALA A 82 -3.55 4.63 3.68
C ALA A 82 -3.10 5.43 4.91
N ALA A 83 -1.84 5.32 5.33
CA ALA A 83 -1.30 6.11 6.46
C ALA A 83 -1.39 7.63 6.19
N GLY A 84 -1.16 8.06 4.95
CA GLY A 84 -1.36 9.44 4.52
C GLY A 84 -2.81 9.88 4.62
N LEU A 85 -3.74 9.05 4.10
CA LEU A 85 -5.18 9.33 4.15
C LEU A 85 -5.71 9.33 5.59
N TYR A 86 -5.24 8.43 6.46
CA TYR A 86 -5.60 8.44 7.88
C TYR A 86 -5.15 9.72 8.60
N GLU A 87 -3.98 10.24 8.27
CA GLU A 87 -3.54 11.50 8.86
C GLU A 87 -4.38 12.69 8.36
N VAL A 88 -4.83 12.67 7.09
CA VAL A 88 -5.78 13.66 6.55
C VAL A 88 -7.12 13.60 7.31
N SER A 89 -7.71 12.41 7.43
CA SER A 89 -8.97 12.19 8.15
C SER A 89 -8.86 12.60 9.62
N ARG A 90 -7.77 12.22 10.30
CA ARG A 90 -7.52 12.63 11.68
C ARG A 90 -7.52 14.16 11.83
N ARG A 91 -6.83 14.86 10.93
CA ARG A 91 -6.76 16.34 10.98
C ARG A 91 -8.11 16.99 10.73
N LEU A 92 -8.91 16.44 9.81
CA LEU A 92 -10.29 16.92 9.58
C LEU A 92 -11.14 16.80 10.84
N GLN A 93 -11.04 15.66 11.54
CA GLN A 93 -11.80 15.40 12.76
C GLN A 93 -11.32 16.24 13.96
N THR A 94 -10.03 16.55 14.03
CA THR A 94 -9.45 17.36 15.12
C THR A 94 -9.44 18.86 14.82
N GLY A 95 -9.86 19.30 13.62
CA GLY A 95 -9.82 20.71 13.22
C GLY A 95 -8.40 21.25 13.00
N GLU A 96 -7.39 20.35 12.83
CA GLU A 96 -6.03 20.75 12.55
C GLU A 96 -5.89 21.20 11.08
N PRO A 97 -5.01 22.19 10.78
CA PRO A 97 -4.84 22.66 9.41
C PRO A 97 -4.28 21.56 8.50
N LEU A 98 -4.85 21.47 7.30
CA LEU A 98 -4.40 20.52 6.28
C LEU A 98 -3.18 21.11 5.55
N SER A 99 -2.00 20.59 5.85
CA SER A 99 -0.76 20.93 5.19
C SER A 99 -0.09 19.65 4.68
N ALA A 100 0.08 19.53 3.36
CA ALA A 100 0.70 18.36 2.73
C ALA A 100 2.11 18.09 3.26
N GLY A 101 2.90 19.15 3.50
CA GLY A 101 4.25 19.02 4.05
C GLY A 101 4.26 18.48 5.49
N GLU A 102 3.32 18.92 6.32
CA GLU A 102 3.21 18.41 7.69
C GLU A 102 2.69 16.97 7.75
N ILE A 103 1.70 16.64 6.91
CA ILE A 103 1.19 15.27 6.78
C ILE A 103 2.35 14.34 6.40
N TRP A 104 3.11 14.70 5.36
CA TRP A 104 4.26 13.92 4.92
C TRP A 104 5.32 13.78 6.00
N ARG A 105 5.67 14.88 6.67
CA ARG A 105 6.64 14.86 7.77
C ARG A 105 6.18 13.97 8.92
N LYS A 106 4.90 14.02 9.27
CA LYS A 106 4.30 13.22 10.34
C LYS A 106 4.33 11.72 10.00
N VAL A 107 3.93 11.36 8.78
CA VAL A 107 3.98 9.96 8.30
C VAL A 107 5.41 9.46 8.28
N LYS A 108 6.36 10.23 7.73
CA LYS A 108 7.78 9.85 7.65
C LYS A 108 8.47 9.75 9.02
N SER A 109 8.03 10.53 10.01
CA SER A 109 8.64 10.51 11.35
C SER A 109 8.30 9.26 12.17
N ARG A 110 7.27 8.50 11.76
CA ARG A 110 6.90 7.26 12.44
C ARG A 110 7.92 6.16 12.15
N SER A 111 8.53 5.60 13.18
CA SER A 111 9.52 4.53 13.05
C SER A 111 8.92 3.28 12.39
N GLU A 112 7.66 2.98 12.69
CA GLU A 112 6.90 1.87 12.15
C GLU A 112 6.80 1.97 10.62
N VAL A 113 6.52 3.16 10.08
CA VAL A 113 6.41 3.40 8.62
C VAL A 113 7.77 3.16 7.94
N ARG A 114 8.87 3.57 8.57
CA ARG A 114 10.22 3.34 8.02
C ARG A 114 10.58 1.85 7.99
N TRP A 115 10.29 1.13 9.07
CA TRP A 115 10.50 -0.31 9.14
C TRP A 115 9.62 -1.07 8.14
N MET A 116 8.36 -0.70 8.01
CA MET A 116 7.46 -1.25 6.98
C MET A 116 8.03 -0.99 5.58
N GLY A 117 8.55 0.22 5.31
CA GLY A 117 9.18 0.55 4.04
C GLY A 117 10.38 -0.34 3.72
N PHE A 118 11.27 -0.52 4.68
CA PHE A 118 12.42 -1.42 4.53
C PHE A 118 11.98 -2.86 4.26
N MET A 119 11.04 -3.39 5.04
CA MET A 119 10.50 -4.74 4.85
C MET A 119 9.79 -4.90 3.50
N THR A 120 9.03 -3.89 3.06
CA THR A 120 8.38 -3.89 1.75
C THR A 120 9.40 -4.02 0.61
N VAL A 121 10.47 -3.23 0.64
CA VAL A 121 11.53 -3.29 -0.38
C VAL A 121 12.24 -4.65 -0.34
N PHE A 122 12.57 -5.14 0.85
CA PHE A 122 13.20 -6.44 1.03
C PHE A 122 12.35 -7.58 0.46
N VAL A 123 11.05 -7.63 0.84
CA VAL A 123 10.12 -8.65 0.34
C VAL A 123 9.95 -8.56 -1.17
N LEU A 124 9.86 -7.34 -1.72
CA LEU A 124 9.74 -7.12 -3.17
C LEU A 124 10.96 -7.65 -3.92
N ILE A 125 12.17 -7.35 -3.45
CA ILE A 125 13.41 -7.84 -4.05
C ILE A 125 13.45 -9.38 -4.01
N MET A 126 13.19 -9.96 -2.84
CA MET A 126 13.14 -11.41 -2.68
C MET A 126 12.13 -12.06 -3.63
N TRP A 127 10.95 -11.49 -3.74
CA TRP A 127 9.89 -11.99 -4.62
C TRP A 127 10.27 -11.90 -6.10
N MET A 128 10.87 -10.79 -6.53
CA MET A 128 11.35 -10.65 -7.90
C MET A 128 12.39 -11.71 -8.27
N TYR A 129 13.35 -11.98 -7.39
CA TYR A 129 14.34 -13.04 -7.59
C TYR A 129 13.70 -14.43 -7.63
N GLN A 130 12.76 -14.71 -6.74
CA GLN A 130 12.04 -15.98 -6.69
C GLN A 130 11.23 -16.24 -7.95
N VAL A 131 10.46 -15.24 -8.41
CA VAL A 131 9.69 -15.36 -9.66
C VAL A 131 10.61 -15.57 -10.85
N ARG A 132 11.71 -14.81 -10.94
CA ARG A 132 12.69 -14.98 -12.01
C ARG A 132 13.31 -16.39 -12.01
N LEU A 133 13.65 -16.91 -10.83
CA LEU A 133 14.18 -18.28 -10.68
C LEU A 133 13.16 -19.33 -11.13
N LEU A 134 11.92 -19.22 -10.66
CA LEU A 134 10.85 -20.15 -11.07
C LEU A 134 10.59 -20.11 -12.56
N MET A 135 10.54 -18.92 -13.16
CA MET A 135 10.39 -18.77 -14.61
C MET A 135 11.52 -19.44 -15.37
N ALA A 136 12.77 -19.24 -14.96
CA ALA A 136 13.93 -19.86 -15.59
C ALA A 136 13.91 -21.40 -15.49
N LEU A 137 13.43 -21.95 -14.38
CA LEU A 137 13.37 -23.38 -14.13
C LEU A 137 12.22 -24.08 -14.91
N PHE A 138 11.04 -23.45 -14.97
CA PHE A 138 9.84 -24.11 -15.50
C PHE A 138 9.49 -23.72 -16.94
N LEU A 139 9.76 -22.48 -17.35
CA LEU A 139 9.40 -21.96 -18.68
C LEU A 139 10.62 -21.71 -19.58
N GLY A 140 11.82 -21.81 -19.03
CA GLY A 140 13.06 -21.53 -19.75
C GLY A 140 13.18 -20.03 -20.12
N TYR A 141 14.31 -19.69 -20.75
CA TYR A 141 14.58 -18.28 -21.14
C TYR A 141 13.65 -17.77 -22.26
N SER A 142 13.12 -18.66 -23.11
CA SER A 142 12.20 -18.31 -24.20
C SER A 142 10.84 -17.82 -23.73
N GLY A 143 10.35 -18.30 -22.58
CA GLY A 143 9.08 -17.82 -21.99
C GLY A 143 9.17 -16.42 -21.37
N MET A 144 10.37 -15.94 -21.10
CA MET A 144 10.59 -14.61 -20.46
C MET A 144 10.44 -13.44 -21.42
N SER A 145 10.55 -13.68 -22.75
CA SER A 145 10.44 -12.62 -23.78
C SER A 145 9.06 -12.54 -24.45
N ALA A 146 8.10 -13.34 -24.00
CA ALA A 146 6.74 -13.33 -24.55
C ALA A 146 5.97 -12.04 -24.16
N THR A 147 5.05 -11.61 -25.02
CA THR A 147 4.09 -10.56 -24.68
C THR A 147 3.16 -11.01 -23.54
N LEU A 148 2.58 -10.08 -22.79
CA LEU A 148 1.70 -10.43 -21.66
C LEU A 148 0.58 -11.42 -22.02
N PRO A 149 -0.15 -11.29 -23.16
CA PRO A 149 -1.15 -12.27 -23.57
C PRO A 149 -0.54 -13.64 -23.87
N ALA A 150 0.60 -13.70 -24.56
CA ALA A 150 1.30 -14.95 -24.87
C ALA A 150 1.82 -15.62 -23.60
N PHE A 151 2.31 -14.85 -22.64
CA PHE A 151 2.74 -15.33 -21.33
C PHE A 151 1.57 -15.97 -20.57
N ILE A 152 0.41 -15.28 -20.49
CA ILE A 152 -0.80 -15.80 -19.83
C ILE A 152 -1.26 -17.08 -20.52
N HIS A 153 -1.28 -17.11 -21.86
CA HIS A 153 -1.63 -18.31 -22.62
C HIS A 153 -0.70 -19.48 -22.30
N THR A 154 0.61 -19.26 -22.28
CA THR A 154 1.61 -20.28 -21.95
C THR A 154 1.40 -20.83 -20.54
N VAL A 155 1.20 -19.96 -19.53
CA VAL A 155 0.96 -20.37 -18.14
C VAL A 155 -0.32 -21.22 -18.02
N LEU A 156 -1.38 -20.86 -18.75
CA LEU A 156 -2.65 -21.57 -18.70
C LEU A 156 -2.66 -22.88 -19.47
N THR A 157 -1.76 -23.05 -20.45
CA THR A 157 -1.71 -24.24 -21.31
C THR A 157 -0.59 -25.22 -20.96
N THR A 158 0.36 -24.79 -20.10
CA THR A 158 1.44 -25.68 -19.61
C THR A 158 0.95 -26.37 -18.34
N THR A 159 0.21 -27.42 -18.49
CA THR A 159 -0.20 -28.39 -17.45
C THR A 159 0.53 -29.68 -17.62
#